data_f2c3c3a251c26673c12118ba7f3a5c66
#
_entry.id   f2c3c3a251c26673c12118ba7f3a5c66
#
_cell.length_a   1.000
_cell.length_b   1.000
_cell.length_c   1.000
_cell.angle_alpha   90.00
_cell.angle_beta   90.00
_cell.angle_gamma   90.00
#
_symmetry.space_group_name_H-M   'P 1'
#
loop_
_entity.id
_entity.type
_entity.pdbx_description
1 polymer ?
#
loop_
_entity_poly.entity_id
_entity_poly.type
_entity_poly.pdbx_seq_one_letter_code
_entity_poly.pdbx_strand_id
1 'polypeptide(L)'
;MSNPANPNNAIPISWDEAEEMIQAYRTKFPNTLLNEFNQRLDGFRIPVTEMVKIIQGIPLEPYSGPQETYSYCKDIFMMPAVRPSDTDPEVEVFTIVVAGIDADNKIMKGAVYEYMRACPPICPTNFI
;
A
#
# COMPACT_ATOMS: atom_id res chain seq x y z
N MET A 1 12.91 -6.48 8.34
CA MET A 1 13.39 -5.52 9.32
C MET A 1 13.52 -4.14 8.69
N SER A 2 12.96 -3.12 9.28
CA SER A 2 13.02 -1.78 8.73
C SER A 2 14.45 -1.22 8.81
N ASN A 3 14.80 -0.39 7.85
CA ASN A 3 16.08 0.30 7.84
C ASN A 3 15.86 1.79 8.05
N PRO A 4 15.93 2.28 9.29
CA PRO A 4 15.65 3.68 9.58
C PRO A 4 16.65 4.65 8.98
N ALA A 5 17.81 4.16 8.52
CA ALA A 5 18.81 5.00 7.86
C ALA A 5 18.40 5.40 6.44
N ASN A 6 17.38 4.77 5.87
CA ASN A 6 16.92 5.07 4.51
C ASN A 6 15.40 5.22 4.45
N PRO A 7 14.85 6.33 5.00
CA PRO A 7 13.42 6.54 5.05
C PRO A 7 12.78 6.80 3.67
N ASN A 8 13.59 6.90 2.63
CA ASN A 8 13.10 7.20 1.29
C ASN A 8 12.69 5.97 0.50
N ASN A 9 12.97 4.78 1.01
CA ASN A 9 12.68 3.54 0.30
C ASN A 9 11.57 2.76 0.99
N ALA A 10 10.72 2.14 0.18
CA ALA A 10 9.85 1.08 0.67
C ALA A 10 10.70 -0.08 1.17
N ILE A 11 10.28 -0.73 2.23
CA ILE A 11 11.04 -1.79 2.88
C ILE A 11 10.38 -3.12 2.54
N PRO A 12 11.13 -4.07 1.94
CA PRO A 12 10.61 -5.42 1.73
C PRO A 12 10.39 -6.08 3.09
N ILE A 13 9.24 -6.72 3.23
CA ILE A 13 8.90 -7.47 4.44
C ILE A 13 8.33 -8.82 4.04
N SER A 14 8.33 -9.76 4.99
CA SER A 14 7.68 -11.03 4.77
C SER A 14 6.16 -10.87 4.82
N TRP A 15 5.44 -11.82 4.23
CA TRP A 15 3.98 -11.82 4.35
C TRP A 15 3.54 -12.01 5.81
N ASP A 16 4.28 -12.79 6.59
CA ASP A 16 3.95 -13.00 8.01
C ASP A 16 4.03 -11.69 8.79
N GLU A 17 5.07 -10.89 8.56
CA GLU A 17 5.17 -9.55 9.16
C GLU A 17 4.03 -8.64 8.71
N ALA A 18 3.72 -8.66 7.42
CA ALA A 18 2.62 -7.86 6.88
C ALA A 18 1.29 -8.27 7.51
N GLU A 19 1.05 -9.55 7.63
CA GLU A 19 -0.20 -10.07 8.21
C GLU A 19 -0.37 -9.63 9.66
N GLU A 20 0.70 -9.66 10.46
CA GLU A 20 0.65 -9.15 11.83
C GLU A 20 0.25 -7.68 11.88
N MET A 21 0.84 -6.86 11.01
CA MET A 21 0.55 -5.43 10.95
C MET A 21 -0.87 -5.14 10.48
N ILE A 22 -1.36 -5.91 9.53
CA ILE A 22 -2.73 -5.79 9.03
C ILE A 22 -3.72 -6.21 10.11
N GLN A 23 -3.45 -7.32 10.82
CA GLN A 23 -4.31 -7.77 11.91
C GLN A 23 -4.33 -6.77 13.07
N ALA A 24 -3.20 -6.13 13.37
CA ALA A 24 -3.16 -5.08 14.39
C ALA A 24 -4.08 -3.91 14.03
N TYR A 25 -4.09 -3.49 12.76
CA TYR A 25 -5.02 -2.48 12.28
C TYR A 25 -6.47 -2.93 12.47
N ARG A 26 -6.80 -4.13 12.05
CA ARG A 26 -8.18 -4.67 12.14
C ARG A 26 -8.66 -4.76 13.57
N THR A 27 -7.80 -5.16 14.47
CA THR A 27 -8.15 -5.32 15.88
C THR A 27 -8.36 -3.98 16.56
N LYS A 28 -7.52 -2.99 16.26
CA LYS A 28 -7.55 -1.69 16.93
C LYS A 28 -8.54 -0.71 16.33
N PHE A 29 -8.80 -0.83 15.05
CA PHE A 29 -9.64 0.12 14.31
C PHE A 29 -10.69 -0.60 13.47
N PRO A 30 -11.57 -1.41 14.12
CA PRO A 30 -12.52 -2.22 13.36
C PRO A 30 -13.60 -1.41 12.65
N ASN A 31 -13.87 -0.19 13.10
CA ASN A 31 -14.97 0.63 12.57
C ASN A 31 -14.55 2.06 12.26
N THR A 32 -13.24 2.34 12.16
CA THR A 32 -12.76 3.71 11.98
C THR A 32 -12.77 4.13 10.52
N LEU A 33 -12.31 3.26 9.63
CA LEU A 33 -12.32 3.51 8.20
C LEU A 33 -13.32 2.56 7.55
N LEU A 34 -14.37 3.13 6.98
CA LEU A 34 -15.46 2.36 6.40
C LEU A 34 -15.62 2.70 4.92
N ASN A 35 -16.08 1.73 4.14
CA ASN A 35 -16.47 1.96 2.75
C ASN A 35 -17.91 2.50 2.68
N GLU A 36 -18.41 2.71 1.48
CA GLU A 36 -19.77 3.23 1.28
C GLU A 36 -20.87 2.28 1.75
N PHE A 37 -20.53 1.00 1.97
CA PHE A 37 -21.47 0.00 2.46
C PHE A 37 -21.37 -0.21 3.98
N ASN A 38 -20.68 0.68 4.67
CA ASN A 38 -20.48 0.63 6.12
C ASN A 38 -19.69 -0.60 6.59
N GLN A 39 -18.81 -1.10 5.72
CA GLN A 39 -17.90 -2.21 6.02
C GLN A 39 -16.51 -1.68 6.28
N ARG A 40 -15.73 -2.35 7.14
CA ARG A 40 -14.35 -1.97 7.40
C ARG A 40 -13.55 -1.93 6.10
N LEU A 41 -12.84 -0.82 5.90
CA LEU A 41 -11.97 -0.66 4.76
C LEU A 41 -10.67 -1.42 5.01
N ASP A 42 -10.41 -2.45 4.23
CA ASP A 42 -9.21 -3.29 4.37
C ASP A 42 -8.12 -2.98 3.34
N GLY A 43 -8.42 -2.16 2.36
CA GLY A 43 -7.43 -1.76 1.37
C GLY A 43 -8.03 -1.17 0.11
N PHE A 44 -7.13 -0.72 -0.76
CA PHE A 44 -7.49 -0.19 -2.07
C PHE A 44 -6.73 -0.95 -3.15
N ARG A 45 -7.43 -1.26 -4.23
CA ARG A 45 -6.82 -1.89 -5.41
C ARG A 45 -6.67 -0.83 -6.49
N ILE A 46 -5.48 -0.77 -7.08
CA ILE A 46 -5.23 0.08 -8.24
C ILE A 46 -4.79 -0.82 -9.38
N PRO A 47 -5.51 -0.84 -10.52
CA PRO A 47 -5.07 -1.63 -11.67
C PRO A 47 -3.66 -1.22 -12.10
N VAL A 48 -2.83 -2.20 -12.39
CA VAL A 48 -1.44 -1.94 -12.81
C VAL A 48 -1.41 -1.09 -14.08
N THR A 49 -2.34 -1.30 -15.00
CA THR A 49 -2.44 -0.47 -16.20
C THR A 49 -2.61 1.01 -15.87
N GLU A 50 -3.38 1.34 -14.84
CA GLU A 50 -3.56 2.73 -14.40
C GLU A 50 -2.32 3.27 -13.71
N MET A 51 -1.67 2.44 -12.88
CA MET A 51 -0.41 2.82 -12.23
C MET A 51 0.67 3.15 -13.27
N VAL A 52 0.76 2.37 -14.33
CA VAL A 52 1.73 2.62 -15.39
C VAL A 52 1.45 3.95 -16.09
N LYS A 53 0.19 4.28 -16.31
CA LYS A 53 -0.17 5.59 -16.88
C LYS A 53 0.30 6.73 -16.01
N ILE A 54 0.13 6.62 -14.70
CA ILE A 54 0.61 7.62 -13.74
C ILE A 54 2.14 7.73 -13.81
N ILE A 55 2.82 6.60 -13.81
CA ILE A 55 4.29 6.55 -13.86
C ILE A 55 4.81 7.18 -15.16
N GLN A 56 4.14 6.95 -16.26
CA GLN A 56 4.52 7.48 -17.57
C GLN A 56 4.08 8.93 -17.77
N GLY A 57 3.29 9.48 -16.86
CA GLY A 57 2.78 10.84 -17.00
C GLY A 57 1.79 11.02 -18.13
N ILE A 58 1.00 9.98 -18.44
CA ILE A 58 0.00 10.05 -19.50
C ILE A 58 -1.13 10.99 -19.09
N PRO A 59 -1.53 11.93 -19.97
CA PRO A 59 -2.61 12.87 -19.67
C PRO A 59 -3.93 12.19 -19.33
N LEU A 60 -4.80 12.90 -18.61
CA LEU A 60 -6.08 12.39 -18.10
C LEU A 60 -7.17 12.20 -19.17
N GLU A 61 -6.83 12.21 -20.43
CA GLU A 61 -7.79 11.92 -21.50
C GLU A 61 -8.11 10.43 -21.55
N PRO A 62 -9.32 10.06 -21.97
CA PRO A 62 -9.65 8.65 -22.11
C PRO A 62 -8.67 7.95 -23.04
N TYR A 63 -8.06 6.88 -22.53
CA TYR A 63 -7.11 6.11 -23.32
C TYR A 63 -7.89 5.18 -24.26
N SER A 64 -7.68 5.31 -25.56
CA SER A 64 -8.39 4.54 -26.56
C SER A 64 -7.54 3.45 -27.23
N GLY A 65 -6.27 3.34 -26.88
CA GLY A 65 -5.37 2.33 -27.41
C GLY A 65 -5.43 1.01 -26.65
N PRO A 66 -4.65 0.02 -27.10
CA PRO A 66 -4.56 -1.25 -26.37
C PRO A 66 -3.98 -1.03 -24.99
N GLN A 67 -4.55 -1.71 -24.00
CA GLN A 67 -4.03 -1.64 -22.63
C GLN A 67 -2.85 -2.60 -22.49
N GLU A 68 -1.81 -2.14 -21.79
CA GLU A 68 -0.72 -3.01 -21.45
C GLU A 68 -1.19 -4.05 -20.43
N THR A 69 -0.82 -5.30 -20.66
CA THR A 69 -1.12 -6.39 -19.74
C THR A 69 0.17 -6.90 -19.13
N TYR A 70 0.14 -7.07 -17.82
CA TYR A 70 1.25 -7.64 -17.07
C TYR A 70 0.86 -9.04 -16.63
N SER A 71 1.64 -10.05 -17.05
CA SER A 71 1.27 -11.44 -16.88
C SER A 71 1.25 -11.90 -15.43
N TYR A 72 1.95 -11.21 -14.54
CA TYR A 72 2.05 -11.61 -13.15
C TYR A 72 1.21 -10.79 -12.20
N CYS A 73 1.16 -9.49 -12.40
CA CYS A 73 0.50 -8.58 -11.47
C CYS A 73 -0.63 -7.83 -12.17
N LYS A 74 -1.84 -8.03 -11.70
CA LYS A 74 -3.04 -7.39 -12.24
C LYS A 74 -3.31 -6.05 -11.57
N ASP A 75 -3.21 -6.03 -10.24
CA ASP A 75 -3.48 -4.84 -9.43
C ASP A 75 -2.40 -4.68 -8.38
N ILE A 76 -2.22 -3.44 -7.94
CA ILE A 76 -1.49 -3.13 -6.71
C ILE A 76 -2.51 -2.98 -5.60
N PHE A 77 -2.28 -3.66 -4.49
CA PHE A 77 -3.14 -3.61 -3.32
C PHE A 77 -2.44 -2.89 -2.18
N MET A 78 -3.05 -1.81 -1.70
CA MET A 78 -2.54 -1.01 -0.59
C MET A 78 -3.41 -1.24 0.62
N MET A 79 -2.82 -1.74 1.71
CA MET A 79 -3.53 -2.18 2.90
C MET A 79 -3.12 -1.33 4.11
N PRO A 80 -4.09 -0.74 4.82
CA PRO A 80 -3.77 -0.06 6.08
C PRO A 80 -3.22 -1.07 7.09
N ALA A 81 -2.24 -0.63 7.85
CA ALA A 81 -1.58 -1.47 8.83
C ALA A 81 -1.10 -0.63 10.01
N VAL A 82 -0.76 -1.29 11.09
CA VAL A 82 -0.25 -0.65 12.31
C VAL A 82 0.95 -1.46 12.78
N ARG A 83 2.00 -0.77 13.18
CA ARG A 83 3.18 -1.38 13.76
C ARG A 83 3.75 -0.53 14.88
N PRO A 84 4.60 -1.11 15.74
CA PRO A 84 5.33 -0.29 16.70
C PRO A 84 6.26 0.69 16.00
N SER A 85 6.41 1.88 16.58
CA SER A 85 7.38 2.86 16.09
C SER A 85 8.81 2.34 16.24
N ASP A 86 9.69 2.67 15.29
CA ASP A 86 11.10 2.29 15.34
C ASP A 86 11.84 3.02 16.49
N THR A 87 11.35 4.19 16.89
CA THR A 87 11.98 5.00 17.93
C THR A 87 11.38 4.78 19.30
N ASP A 88 10.13 4.36 19.39
CA ASP A 88 9.43 4.09 20.64
C ASP A 88 8.45 2.93 20.44
N PRO A 89 8.84 1.70 20.83
CA PRO A 89 7.98 0.52 20.59
C PRO A 89 6.63 0.54 21.29
N GLU A 90 6.43 1.41 22.28
CA GLU A 90 5.14 1.57 22.94
C GLU A 90 4.18 2.45 22.15
N VAL A 91 4.70 3.21 21.19
CA VAL A 91 3.89 4.03 20.30
C VAL A 91 3.62 3.26 19.02
N GLU A 92 2.35 3.19 18.64
CA GLU A 92 1.97 2.56 17.39
C GLU A 92 1.80 3.59 16.29
N VAL A 93 2.23 3.23 15.11
CA VAL A 93 2.13 4.10 13.94
C VAL A 93 1.37 3.42 12.83
N PHE A 94 0.58 4.21 12.12
CA PHE A 94 -0.03 3.76 10.90
C PHE A 94 1.01 3.63 9.80
N THR A 95 0.86 2.61 9.02
CA THR A 95 1.67 2.38 7.83
C THR A 95 0.80 1.79 6.73
N ILE A 96 1.39 1.59 5.58
CA ILE A 96 0.72 0.94 4.46
C ILE A 96 1.56 -0.25 4.04
N VAL A 97 0.90 -1.40 3.93
CA VAL A 97 1.49 -2.59 3.32
C VAL A 97 1.03 -2.63 1.86
N VAL A 98 1.96 -2.90 0.96
CA VAL A 98 1.68 -2.94 -0.47
C VAL A 98 2.12 -4.28 -1.04
N ALA A 99 1.25 -4.91 -1.80
CA ALA A 99 1.53 -6.16 -2.49
C ALA A 99 0.83 -6.17 -3.84
N GLY A 100 1.26 -7.06 -4.72
CA GLY A 100 0.55 -7.28 -5.97
C GLY A 100 -0.62 -8.25 -5.81
N ILE A 101 -1.56 -8.19 -6.73
CA ILE A 101 -2.62 -9.19 -6.88
C ILE A 101 -2.44 -9.82 -8.25
N ASP A 102 -2.41 -11.14 -8.31
CA ASP A 102 -2.19 -11.86 -9.55
C ASP A 102 -3.47 -12.03 -10.37
N ALA A 103 -3.34 -12.67 -11.52
CA ALA A 103 -4.46 -12.89 -12.43
C ALA A 103 -5.56 -13.79 -11.83
N ASP A 104 -5.22 -14.59 -10.83
CA ASP A 104 -6.17 -15.45 -10.12
C ASP A 104 -6.82 -14.76 -8.92
N ASN A 105 -6.63 -13.45 -8.80
CA ASN A 105 -7.16 -12.64 -7.70
C ASN A 105 -6.59 -13.02 -6.34
N LYS A 106 -5.32 -13.38 -6.31
CA LYS A 106 -4.62 -13.76 -5.07
C LYS A 106 -3.48 -12.80 -4.79
N ILE A 107 -3.20 -12.57 -3.51
CA ILE A 107 -2.06 -11.75 -3.10
C ILE A 107 -0.76 -12.46 -3.44
N MET A 108 0.15 -11.71 -4.05
CA MET A 108 1.49 -12.15 -4.39
C MET A 108 2.39 -12.00 -3.15
N LYS A 109 2.47 -13.05 -2.35
CA LYS A 109 3.12 -13.00 -1.03
C LYS A 109 4.65 -12.92 -1.07
N GLY A 110 5.24 -13.14 -2.23
CA GLY A 110 6.70 -13.09 -2.39
C GLY A 110 7.27 -11.70 -2.64
N ALA A 111 6.43 -10.68 -2.80
CA ALA A 111 6.87 -9.31 -3.07
C ALA A 111 5.98 -8.34 -2.32
N VAL A 112 6.26 -8.19 -1.03
CA VAL A 112 5.46 -7.36 -0.11
C VAL A 112 6.35 -6.28 0.46
N TYR A 113 5.83 -5.07 0.51
CA TYR A 113 6.58 -3.90 0.97
C TYR A 113 5.79 -3.12 2.00
N GLU A 114 6.52 -2.52 2.93
CA GLU A 114 5.97 -1.51 3.82
C GLU A 114 6.45 -0.14 3.36
N TYR A 115 5.58 0.85 3.31
CA TYR A 115 5.94 2.22 2.98
C TYR A 115 6.08 3.04 4.25
N MET A 116 7.29 3.57 4.48
CA MET A 116 7.60 4.35 5.69
C MET A 116 7.59 5.85 5.46
N ARG A 117 7.39 6.30 4.23
CA ARG A 117 7.45 7.73 3.90
C ARG A 117 6.10 8.38 4.09
N ALA A 118 5.84 8.81 5.30
CA ALA A 118 4.60 9.51 5.60
C ALA A 118 4.69 10.99 5.19
N CYS A 119 3.58 11.53 4.77
CA CYS A 119 3.39 12.97 4.56
C CYS A 119 2.33 13.46 5.56
N PRO A 120 2.64 14.38 6.49
CA PRO A 120 3.95 14.89 6.82
C PRO A 120 4.85 13.85 7.49
N PRO A 121 6.17 14.03 7.56
CA PRO A 121 6.88 15.24 7.15
C PRO A 121 7.37 15.27 5.71
N ILE A 122 7.30 14.13 4.98
CA ILE A 122 7.87 14.05 3.64
C ILE A 122 6.78 14.30 2.60
N CYS A 123 6.49 15.58 2.37
CA CYS A 123 5.45 15.96 1.42
C CYS A 123 6.04 16.56 0.14
N PRO A 124 5.33 16.41 -1.00
CA PRO A 124 5.69 17.13 -2.21
C PRO A 124 5.64 18.63 -1.99
N THR A 125 6.47 19.40 -2.71
CA THR A 125 6.56 20.85 -2.52
C THR A 125 5.30 21.60 -2.95
N ASN A 126 4.52 21.03 -3.88
CA ASN A 126 3.29 21.63 -4.38
C ASN A 126 2.03 20.93 -3.83
N PHE A 127 2.19 20.18 -2.76
CA PHE A 127 1.06 19.55 -2.07
C PHE A 127 0.29 20.61 -1.29
N ILE A 128 -0.94 20.42 -1.05
CA ILE A 128 -1.89 21.37 -0.41
C ILE A 128 -1.34 22.05 0.83
#